data_f2dac58fbbe7fc4cad6f6a3b9685d445
#
_entry.id   f2dac58fbbe7fc4cad6f6a3b9685d445
#
_cell.length_a   1.000
_cell.length_b   1.000
_cell.length_c   1.000
_cell.angle_alpha   90.00
_cell.angle_beta   90.00
_cell.angle_gamma   90.00
#
_symmetry.space_group_name_H-M   'P 1'
#
loop_
_entity.id
_entity.type
_entity.pdbx_description
1 polymer ?
#
loop_
_entity_poly.entity_id
_entity_poly.type
_entity_poly.pdbx_seq_one_letter_code
_entity_poly.pdbx_strand_id
1 'polypeptide(L)'
;GTAPYFTLAWFLKKNGLSVKDVTVVNLEPAAAAQAFVAGQNDAAMTYEPYLSTVRDNPGAGRIIATTLDYPMIMDTFGCTPKFLADNPKAAQALANSYFEALELIKKDPQKSNEIMGAPTKQSADQFGKSAAYLRWQDKAANQKFFAGEFQQFSKDAADLLLEVGIIKSI
;
A
#
# COMPACT_ATOMS: atom_id res chain seq x y z
N GLY A 1 9.54 -1.18 -11.72
CA GLY A 1 9.21 -1.74 -10.41
C GLY A 1 8.20 -0.88 -9.70
N THR A 2 7.07 -1.48 -9.39
CA THR A 2 5.96 -0.83 -8.66
C THR A 2 5.63 -1.65 -7.43
N ALA A 3 4.87 -1.07 -6.47
CA ALA A 3 4.42 -1.80 -5.29
C ALA A 3 3.66 -3.10 -5.64
N PRO A 4 2.76 -3.15 -6.64
CA PRO A 4 2.15 -4.42 -7.07
C PRO A 4 3.14 -5.48 -7.52
N TYR A 5 4.19 -5.13 -8.25
CA TYR A 5 5.22 -6.09 -8.66
C TYR A 5 6.01 -6.62 -7.47
N PHE A 6 6.39 -5.75 -6.54
CA PHE A 6 7.04 -6.15 -5.30
C PHE A 6 6.16 -7.12 -4.49
N THR A 7 4.87 -6.80 -4.36
CA THR A 7 3.90 -7.65 -3.66
C THR A 7 3.75 -9.01 -4.33
N LEU A 8 3.69 -9.06 -5.68
CA LEU A 8 3.67 -10.30 -6.45
C LEU A 8 4.91 -11.16 -6.17
N ALA A 9 6.10 -10.57 -6.29
CA ALA A 9 7.36 -11.27 -6.06
C ALA A 9 7.44 -11.85 -4.64
N TRP A 10 7.03 -11.06 -3.65
CA TRP A 10 7.00 -11.49 -2.26
C TRP A 10 5.98 -12.63 -2.03
N PHE A 11 4.76 -12.50 -2.58
CA PHE A 11 3.72 -13.51 -2.48
C PHE A 11 4.16 -14.85 -3.11
N LEU A 12 4.74 -14.80 -4.30
CA LEU A 12 5.29 -15.98 -4.97
C LEU A 12 6.39 -16.64 -4.11
N LYS A 13 7.34 -15.85 -3.61
CA LYS A 13 8.42 -16.34 -2.75
C LYS A 13 7.91 -17.02 -1.47
N LYS A 14 6.90 -16.46 -0.83
CA LYS A 14 6.26 -17.07 0.37
C LYS A 14 5.57 -18.39 0.07
N ASN A 15 5.21 -18.62 -1.18
CA ASN A 15 4.58 -19.87 -1.63
C ASN A 15 5.55 -20.81 -2.38
N GLY A 16 6.86 -20.59 -2.25
CA GLY A 16 7.90 -21.42 -2.87
C GLY A 16 8.04 -21.25 -4.38
N LEU A 17 7.50 -20.15 -4.93
CA LEU A 17 7.55 -19.78 -6.33
C LEU A 17 8.42 -18.53 -6.54
N SER A 18 8.70 -18.23 -7.79
CA SER A 18 9.41 -17.03 -8.24
C SER A 18 8.68 -16.34 -9.39
N VAL A 19 9.10 -15.14 -9.73
CA VAL A 19 8.56 -14.43 -10.90
C VAL A 19 8.86 -15.12 -12.22
N LYS A 20 9.78 -16.11 -12.24
CA LYS A 20 10.10 -16.92 -13.43
C LYS A 20 9.09 -18.05 -13.67
N ASP A 21 8.29 -18.37 -12.67
CA ASP A 21 7.28 -19.44 -12.74
C ASP A 21 5.94 -18.93 -13.29
N VAL A 22 5.85 -17.63 -13.57
CA VAL A 22 4.64 -16.98 -14.08
C VAL A 22 4.98 -16.07 -15.27
N THR A 23 4.00 -15.84 -16.15
CA THR A 23 4.10 -14.82 -17.20
C THR A 23 3.58 -13.49 -16.66
N VAL A 24 4.48 -12.54 -16.40
CA VAL A 24 4.10 -11.22 -15.88
C VAL A 24 3.72 -10.29 -17.02
N VAL A 25 2.48 -9.81 -17.00
CA VAL A 25 1.99 -8.74 -17.88
C VAL A 25 2.02 -7.42 -17.11
N ASN A 26 2.80 -6.46 -17.59
CA ASN A 26 3.05 -5.19 -16.90
C ASN A 26 1.96 -4.19 -17.26
N LEU A 27 1.02 -3.96 -16.36
CA LEU A 27 -0.14 -3.07 -16.53
C LEU A 27 -0.21 -2.10 -15.34
N GLU A 28 -0.78 -0.94 -15.58
CA GLU A 28 -1.17 -0.04 -14.49
C GLU A 28 -2.28 -0.68 -13.64
N PRO A 29 -2.37 -0.37 -12.34
CA PRO A 29 -3.30 -1.05 -11.42
C PRO A 29 -4.77 -1.07 -11.85
N ALA A 30 -5.25 0.04 -12.44
CA ALA A 30 -6.60 0.12 -12.99
C ALA A 30 -6.78 -0.85 -14.17
N ALA A 31 -5.83 -0.86 -15.11
CA ALA A 31 -5.85 -1.73 -16.28
C ALA A 31 -5.70 -3.21 -15.89
N ALA A 32 -4.89 -3.51 -14.86
CA ALA A 32 -4.74 -4.86 -14.34
C ALA A 32 -6.06 -5.41 -13.79
N ALA A 33 -6.79 -4.62 -13.00
CA ALA A 33 -8.10 -5.00 -12.48
C ALA A 33 -9.12 -5.23 -13.61
N GLN A 34 -9.15 -4.34 -14.61
CA GLN A 34 -10.06 -4.45 -15.76
C GLN A 34 -9.74 -5.69 -16.62
N ALA A 35 -8.45 -5.92 -16.92
CA ALA A 35 -8.02 -7.08 -17.70
C ALA A 35 -8.37 -8.41 -16.99
N PHE A 36 -8.26 -8.47 -15.67
CA PHE A 36 -8.67 -9.63 -14.89
C PHE A 36 -10.20 -9.85 -14.98
N VAL A 37 -10.99 -8.80 -14.75
CA VAL A 37 -12.46 -8.89 -14.83
C VAL A 37 -12.92 -9.28 -16.24
N ALA A 38 -12.19 -8.86 -17.27
CA ALA A 38 -12.44 -9.25 -18.66
C ALA A 38 -11.94 -10.66 -19.04
N GLY A 39 -11.34 -11.40 -18.10
CA GLY A 39 -10.82 -12.75 -18.36
C GLY A 39 -9.57 -12.80 -19.25
N GLN A 40 -8.83 -11.69 -19.33
CA GLN A 40 -7.61 -11.60 -20.15
C GLN A 40 -6.37 -12.13 -19.40
N ASN A 41 -6.41 -12.18 -18.08
CA ASN A 41 -5.35 -12.69 -17.22
C ASN A 41 -5.92 -13.60 -16.15
N ASP A 42 -5.21 -14.67 -15.80
CA ASP A 42 -5.62 -15.63 -14.77
C ASP A 42 -5.57 -15.06 -13.36
N ALA A 43 -4.73 -14.06 -13.13
CA ALA A 43 -4.57 -13.36 -11.85
C ALA A 43 -4.21 -11.89 -12.06
N ALA A 44 -4.45 -11.06 -11.05
CA ALA A 44 -4.03 -9.66 -11.04
C ALA A 44 -3.55 -9.24 -9.66
N MET A 45 -2.54 -8.36 -9.65
CA MET A 45 -2.12 -7.60 -8.47
C MET A 45 -2.56 -6.15 -8.66
N THR A 46 -3.42 -5.69 -7.78
CA THR A 46 -3.96 -4.32 -7.81
C THR A 46 -4.25 -3.84 -6.39
N TYR A 47 -4.72 -2.63 -6.23
CA TYR A 47 -5.04 -2.03 -4.93
C TYR A 47 -6.28 -1.12 -5.03
N GLU A 48 -6.76 -0.60 -3.89
CA GLU A 48 -7.91 0.30 -3.87
C GLU A 48 -7.60 1.65 -4.57
N PRO A 49 -8.55 2.24 -5.29
CA PRO A 49 -9.96 1.82 -5.44
C PRO A 49 -10.20 0.74 -6.50
N TYR A 50 -9.20 0.34 -7.25
CA TYR A 50 -9.35 -0.59 -8.40
C TYR A 50 -9.66 -2.03 -7.96
N LEU A 51 -9.20 -2.43 -6.77
CA LEU A 51 -9.51 -3.74 -6.19
C LEU A 51 -11.03 -3.91 -5.95
N SER A 52 -11.73 -2.82 -5.65
CA SER A 52 -13.19 -2.82 -5.55
C SER A 52 -13.87 -3.27 -6.84
N THR A 53 -13.30 -2.94 -8.00
CA THR A 53 -13.82 -3.41 -9.30
C THR A 53 -13.85 -4.94 -9.38
N VAL A 54 -12.83 -5.61 -8.86
CA VAL A 54 -12.80 -7.09 -8.81
C VAL A 54 -13.76 -7.62 -7.76
N ARG A 55 -13.82 -6.99 -6.59
CA ARG A 55 -14.72 -7.39 -5.48
C ARG A 55 -16.18 -7.31 -5.88
N ASP A 56 -16.55 -6.28 -6.64
CA ASP A 56 -17.92 -6.05 -7.08
C ASP A 56 -18.31 -6.95 -8.27
N ASN A 57 -17.37 -7.73 -8.82
CA ASN A 57 -17.57 -8.70 -9.91
C ASN A 57 -17.20 -10.13 -9.47
N PRO A 58 -17.94 -10.76 -8.54
CA PRO A 58 -17.58 -12.06 -7.99
C PRO A 58 -17.58 -13.19 -9.02
N GLY A 59 -18.26 -13.02 -10.17
CA GLY A 59 -18.24 -13.95 -11.29
C GLY A 59 -16.91 -14.00 -12.04
N ALA A 60 -16.08 -12.93 -11.95
CA ALA A 60 -14.76 -12.91 -12.58
C ALA A 60 -13.69 -13.62 -11.74
N GLY A 61 -13.88 -13.68 -10.42
CA GLY A 61 -12.92 -14.32 -9.53
C GLY A 61 -13.05 -13.87 -8.08
N ARG A 62 -12.00 -14.11 -7.30
CA ARG A 62 -11.97 -13.78 -5.87
C ARG A 62 -10.61 -13.22 -5.45
N ILE A 63 -10.61 -12.43 -4.40
CA ILE A 63 -9.38 -12.02 -3.71
C ILE A 63 -8.85 -13.23 -2.93
N ILE A 64 -7.61 -13.62 -3.18
CA ILE A 64 -6.97 -14.78 -2.54
C ILE A 64 -6.06 -14.40 -1.39
N ALA A 65 -5.50 -13.19 -1.41
CA ALA A 65 -4.67 -12.66 -0.33
C ALA A 65 -4.62 -11.12 -0.42
N THR A 66 -4.32 -10.49 0.70
CA THR A 66 -4.12 -9.04 0.79
C THR A 66 -2.86 -8.73 1.60
N THR A 67 -2.38 -7.50 1.53
CA THR A 67 -1.28 -7.01 2.38
C THR A 67 -1.69 -6.84 3.86
N LEU A 68 -2.95 -7.03 4.21
CA LEU A 68 -3.39 -7.17 5.60
C LEU A 68 -3.01 -8.53 6.18
N ASP A 69 -3.05 -9.59 5.34
CA ASP A 69 -2.61 -10.93 5.72
C ASP A 69 -1.08 -10.99 5.80
N TYR A 70 -0.44 -10.19 4.97
CA TYR A 70 1.01 -10.14 4.80
C TYR A 70 1.49 -8.67 4.79
N PRO A 71 1.72 -8.03 5.94
CA PRO A 71 2.06 -6.62 6.04
C PRO A 71 3.48 -6.34 5.50
N MET A 72 3.56 -6.05 4.21
CA MET A 72 4.80 -5.76 3.49
C MET A 72 4.79 -4.41 2.79
N ILE A 73 3.65 -3.73 2.77
CA ILE A 73 3.49 -2.40 2.18
C ILE A 73 3.29 -1.40 3.31
N MET A 74 4.18 -0.43 3.36
CA MET A 74 4.17 0.66 4.32
C MET A 74 4.23 1.98 3.56
N ASP A 75 3.19 2.78 3.69
CA ASP A 75 3.22 4.15 3.20
C ASP A 75 3.82 5.05 4.27
N THR A 76 4.86 5.77 3.91
CA THR A 76 5.57 6.69 4.79
C THR A 76 5.75 8.04 4.13
N PHE A 77 5.88 9.08 4.91
CA PHE A 77 6.43 10.33 4.42
C PHE A 77 7.73 10.66 5.14
N GLY A 78 8.62 11.29 4.42
CA GLY A 78 9.92 11.69 4.94
C GLY A 78 10.32 13.07 4.44
N CYS A 79 11.29 13.65 5.11
CA CYS A 79 11.91 14.91 4.71
C CYS A 79 13.39 14.70 4.43
N THR A 80 13.96 15.46 3.50
CA THR A 80 15.42 15.46 3.29
C THR A 80 16.13 15.98 4.54
N PRO A 81 17.37 15.54 4.81
CA PRO A 81 18.17 16.08 5.91
C PRO A 81 18.27 17.61 5.88
N LYS A 82 18.42 18.19 4.68
CA LYS A 82 18.46 19.65 4.50
C LYS A 82 17.15 20.30 4.92
N PHE A 83 15.98 19.77 4.52
CA PHE A 83 14.69 20.31 4.93
C PHE A 83 14.51 20.27 6.44
N LEU A 84 14.90 19.15 7.07
CA LEU A 84 14.82 18.99 8.54
C LEU A 84 15.69 20.00 9.28
N ALA A 85 16.90 20.25 8.77
CA ALA A 85 17.82 21.23 9.37
C ALA A 85 17.30 22.68 9.22
N ASP A 86 16.82 23.03 8.03
CA ASP A 86 16.37 24.39 7.73
C ASP A 86 14.98 24.69 8.29
N ASN A 87 14.11 23.67 8.44
CA ASN A 87 12.69 23.84 8.78
C ASN A 87 12.20 22.86 9.86
N PRO A 88 12.86 22.75 11.02
CA PRO A 88 12.51 21.74 12.03
C PRO A 88 11.08 21.89 12.56
N LYS A 89 10.58 23.12 12.68
CA LYS A 89 9.20 23.39 13.11
C LYS A 89 8.16 22.91 12.08
N ALA A 90 8.45 23.09 10.79
CA ALA A 90 7.56 22.63 9.73
C ALA A 90 7.53 21.08 9.65
N ALA A 91 8.68 20.42 9.79
CA ALA A 91 8.75 18.97 9.86
C ALA A 91 7.96 18.42 11.06
N GLN A 92 8.11 19.03 12.22
CA GLN A 92 7.33 18.66 13.41
C GLN A 92 5.82 18.89 13.21
N ALA A 93 5.44 19.99 12.57
CA ALA A 93 4.04 20.29 12.27
C ALA A 93 3.43 19.25 11.33
N LEU A 94 4.16 18.80 10.30
CA LEU A 94 3.72 17.71 9.41
C LEU A 94 3.45 16.41 10.18
N ALA A 95 4.36 16.00 11.07
CA ALA A 95 4.16 14.81 11.89
C ALA A 95 2.96 14.96 12.83
N ASN A 96 2.81 16.13 13.47
CA ASN A 96 1.67 16.39 14.35
C ASN A 96 0.35 16.37 13.58
N SER A 97 0.30 16.97 12.39
CA SER A 97 -0.90 16.99 11.54
C SER A 97 -1.39 15.58 11.17
N TYR A 98 -0.48 14.64 10.95
CA TYR A 98 -0.86 13.26 10.73
C TYR A 98 -1.61 12.69 11.95
N PHE A 99 -1.08 12.87 13.16
CA PHE A 99 -1.73 12.33 14.37
C PHE A 99 -3.04 13.07 14.69
N GLU A 100 -3.12 14.37 14.44
CA GLU A 100 -4.37 15.13 14.54
C GLU A 100 -5.41 14.63 13.55
N ALA A 101 -5.01 14.30 12.32
CA ALA A 101 -5.90 13.69 11.32
C ALA A 101 -6.45 12.34 11.78
N LEU A 102 -5.63 11.50 12.45
CA LEU A 102 -6.12 10.22 13.01
C LEU A 102 -7.19 10.45 14.08
N GLU A 103 -7.07 11.47 14.91
CA GLU A 103 -8.10 11.81 15.89
C GLU A 103 -9.38 12.33 15.22
N LEU A 104 -9.27 13.08 14.12
CA LEU A 104 -10.43 13.51 13.33
C LEU A 104 -11.15 12.30 12.70
N ILE A 105 -10.41 11.33 12.16
CA ILE A 105 -10.98 10.11 11.59
C ILE A 105 -11.81 9.35 12.64
N LYS A 106 -11.33 9.28 13.89
CA LYS A 106 -12.07 8.65 14.99
C LYS A 106 -13.30 9.46 15.40
N LYS A 107 -13.17 10.79 15.43
CA LYS A 107 -14.22 11.70 15.91
C LYS A 107 -15.35 11.89 14.91
N ASP A 108 -15.03 12.00 13.62
CA ASP A 108 -15.98 12.23 12.53
C ASP A 108 -15.53 11.43 11.28
N PRO A 109 -15.78 10.11 11.29
CA PRO A 109 -15.37 9.25 10.18
C PRO A 109 -16.06 9.61 8.86
N GLN A 110 -17.31 10.05 8.89
CA GLN A 110 -18.04 10.41 7.67
C GLN A 110 -17.42 11.62 6.98
N LYS A 111 -17.15 12.70 7.73
CA LYS A 111 -16.51 13.90 7.19
C LYS A 111 -15.06 13.62 6.75
N SER A 112 -14.35 12.80 7.51
CA SER A 112 -12.99 12.39 7.17
C SER A 112 -12.95 11.59 5.87
N ASN A 113 -13.87 10.64 5.68
CA ASN A 113 -14.00 9.87 4.44
C ASN A 113 -14.36 10.75 3.25
N GLU A 114 -15.23 11.77 3.43
CA GLU A 114 -15.56 12.75 2.40
C GLU A 114 -14.30 13.50 1.92
N ILE A 115 -13.51 14.01 2.88
CA ILE A 115 -12.28 14.76 2.58
C ILE A 115 -11.25 13.87 1.88
N MET A 116 -11.01 12.67 2.39
CA MET A 116 -10.00 11.74 1.85
C MET A 116 -10.45 11.09 0.54
N GLY A 117 -11.75 10.89 0.35
CA GLY A 117 -12.29 10.31 -0.88
C GLY A 117 -12.27 11.27 -2.07
N ALA A 118 -12.41 12.56 -1.85
CA ALA A 118 -12.51 13.57 -2.91
C ALA A 118 -11.34 13.52 -3.92
N PRO A 119 -10.06 13.47 -3.52
CA PRO A 119 -8.93 13.38 -4.46
C PRO A 119 -8.93 12.11 -5.30
N THR A 120 -9.51 11.02 -4.81
CA THR A 120 -9.59 9.72 -5.49
C THR A 120 -10.93 9.54 -6.22
N LYS A 121 -11.75 10.59 -6.28
CA LYS A 121 -13.09 10.59 -6.90
C LYS A 121 -14.04 9.53 -6.31
N GLN A 122 -13.90 9.25 -5.04
CA GLN A 122 -14.76 8.36 -4.28
C GLN A 122 -15.73 9.17 -3.40
N SER A 123 -16.96 8.69 -3.26
CA SER A 123 -17.86 9.18 -2.20
C SER A 123 -17.31 8.79 -0.82
N ALA A 124 -17.84 9.40 0.24
CA ALA A 124 -17.47 9.04 1.62
C ALA A 124 -17.68 7.54 1.91
N ASP A 125 -18.79 6.97 1.43
CA ASP A 125 -19.11 5.56 1.60
C ASP A 125 -18.15 4.64 0.82
N GLN A 126 -17.83 5.02 -0.42
CA GLN A 126 -16.85 4.28 -1.23
C GLN A 126 -15.47 4.31 -0.60
N PHE A 127 -15.02 5.50 -0.16
CA PHE A 127 -13.73 5.64 0.52
C PHE A 127 -13.72 4.85 1.84
N GLY A 128 -14.79 4.90 2.63
CA GLY A 128 -14.90 4.13 3.87
C GLY A 128 -14.75 2.62 3.66
N LYS A 129 -15.32 2.08 2.58
CA LYS A 129 -15.12 0.67 2.19
C LYS A 129 -13.66 0.38 1.83
N SER A 130 -12.99 1.27 1.07
CA SER A 130 -11.57 1.14 0.75
C SER A 130 -10.69 1.27 1.99
N ALA A 131 -11.00 2.23 2.88
CA ALA A 131 -10.26 2.49 4.11
C ALA A 131 -10.31 1.34 5.13
N ALA A 132 -11.29 0.44 5.03
CA ALA A 132 -11.36 -0.77 5.85
C ALA A 132 -10.14 -1.70 5.64
N TYR A 133 -9.43 -1.55 4.53
CA TYR A 133 -8.17 -2.27 4.22
C TYR A 133 -6.92 -1.51 4.60
N LEU A 134 -7.03 -0.33 5.22
CA LEU A 134 -5.91 0.45 5.75
C LEU A 134 -5.72 0.16 7.24
N ARG A 135 -4.47 0.18 7.66
CA ARG A 135 -4.09 0.13 9.08
C ARG A 135 -3.41 1.45 9.43
N TRP A 136 -4.20 2.38 9.91
CA TRP A 136 -3.69 3.65 10.42
C TRP A 136 -2.76 3.40 11.61
N GLN A 137 -1.54 3.93 11.53
CA GLN A 137 -0.55 3.74 12.58
C GLN A 137 -0.55 4.94 13.52
N ASP A 138 -0.93 4.75 14.77
CA ASP A 138 -0.88 5.79 15.79
C ASP A 138 0.57 6.10 16.22
N LYS A 139 0.73 7.04 17.14
CA LYS A 139 2.05 7.48 17.60
C LYS A 139 2.85 6.35 18.25
N ALA A 140 2.20 5.51 19.05
CA ALA A 140 2.87 4.40 19.73
C ALA A 140 3.34 3.33 18.71
N ALA A 141 2.49 2.98 17.73
CA ALA A 141 2.84 2.07 16.67
C ALA A 141 4.00 2.60 15.80
N ASN A 142 3.98 3.91 15.45
CA ASN A 142 5.10 4.55 14.74
C ASN A 142 6.40 4.49 15.55
N GLN A 143 6.36 4.83 16.84
CA GLN A 143 7.54 4.76 17.70
C GLN A 143 8.12 3.35 17.76
N LYS A 144 7.29 2.33 17.94
CA LYS A 144 7.71 0.93 17.95
C LYS A 144 8.34 0.51 16.63
N PHE A 145 7.68 0.83 15.51
CA PHE A 145 8.16 0.48 14.18
C PHE A 145 9.54 1.08 13.88
N PHE A 146 9.70 2.38 14.08
CA PHE A 146 10.98 3.06 13.82
C PHE A 146 12.07 2.75 14.86
N ALA A 147 11.73 2.24 16.03
CA ALA A 147 12.72 1.82 17.02
C ALA A 147 13.46 0.52 16.68
N GLY A 148 12.93 -0.31 15.78
CA GLY A 148 13.59 -1.58 15.44
C GLY A 148 13.00 -2.31 14.24
N GLU A 149 11.69 -2.41 14.13
CA GLU A 149 11.04 -3.18 13.07
C GLU A 149 11.34 -2.63 11.65
N PHE A 150 11.53 -1.32 11.53
CA PHE A 150 11.84 -0.66 10.26
C PHE A 150 13.16 -1.14 9.63
N GLN A 151 14.20 -1.36 10.42
CA GLN A 151 15.48 -1.82 9.89
C GLN A 151 15.35 -3.24 9.30
N GLN A 152 14.66 -4.14 10.01
CA GLN A 152 14.44 -5.49 9.49
C GLN A 152 13.54 -5.47 8.25
N PHE A 153 12.45 -4.72 8.30
CA PHE A 153 11.55 -4.54 7.15
C PHE A 153 12.30 -4.01 5.92
N SER A 154 13.13 -2.97 6.11
CA SER A 154 13.91 -2.36 5.01
C SER A 154 14.93 -3.33 4.44
N LYS A 155 15.58 -4.12 5.30
CA LYS A 155 16.53 -5.15 4.86
C LYS A 155 15.83 -6.22 4.03
N ASP A 156 14.75 -6.79 4.52
CA ASP A 156 13.99 -7.84 3.83
C ASP A 156 13.45 -7.36 2.48
N ALA A 157 12.99 -6.10 2.43
CA ALA A 157 12.53 -5.47 1.20
C ALA A 157 13.69 -5.27 0.20
N ALA A 158 14.83 -4.77 0.67
CA ALA A 158 16.01 -4.56 -0.17
C ALA A 158 16.56 -5.90 -0.72
N ASP A 159 16.65 -6.93 0.11
CA ASP A 159 17.08 -8.27 -0.30
C ASP A 159 16.16 -8.82 -1.41
N LEU A 160 14.84 -8.68 -1.27
CA LEU A 160 13.90 -9.11 -2.30
C LEU A 160 14.03 -8.30 -3.59
N LEU A 161 14.15 -6.97 -3.50
CA LEU A 161 14.31 -6.09 -4.66
C LEU A 161 15.61 -6.40 -5.43
N LEU A 162 16.68 -6.76 -4.71
CA LEU A 162 17.93 -7.22 -5.32
C LEU A 162 17.74 -8.57 -6.03
N GLU A 163 17.09 -9.53 -5.37
CA GLU A 163 16.82 -10.88 -5.91
C GLU A 163 16.03 -10.83 -7.23
N VAL A 164 15.01 -9.96 -7.31
CA VAL A 164 14.20 -9.80 -8.51
C VAL A 164 14.75 -8.79 -9.52
N GLY A 165 15.94 -8.24 -9.27
CA GLY A 165 16.67 -7.38 -10.21
C GLY A 165 16.15 -5.95 -10.35
N ILE A 166 15.36 -5.46 -9.39
CA ILE A 166 14.85 -4.08 -9.39
C ILE A 166 15.95 -3.11 -8.94
N ILE A 167 16.74 -3.49 -7.94
CA ILE A 167 17.95 -2.77 -7.56
C ILE A 167 19.19 -3.62 -7.86
N LYS A 168 20.35 -2.96 -8.00
CA LYS A 168 21.62 -3.62 -8.39
C LYS A 168 22.57 -3.81 -7.22
N SER A 169 22.35 -3.12 -6.11
CA SER A 169 23.13 -3.20 -4.87
C SER A 169 22.31 -2.70 -3.70
N ILE A 170 22.70 -3.12 -2.50
CA ILE A 170 22.19 -2.65 -1.19
C ILE A 170 23.28 -1.81 -0.54
#